data_eb5c251ac3e5c994e53cabaa8b44046b
#
_entry.id   eb5c251ac3e5c994e53cabaa8b44046b
#
_cell.length_a   1.000
_cell.length_b   1.000
_cell.length_c   1.000
_cell.angle_alpha   90.00
_cell.angle_beta   90.00
_cell.angle_gamma   90.00
#
_symmetry.space_group_name_H-M   'P 1'
#
loop_
_entity.id
_entity.type
_entity.pdbx_description
1 polymer ?
#
loop_
_entity_poly.entity_id
_entity_poly.type
_entity_poly.pdbx_seq_one_letter_code
_entity_poly.pdbx_strand_id
1 'polypeptide(L)'
;MTTEGETAVVSASDQPASPWTAALNKLREWDPAWAEQCVKITTNPWMEGVLSTKFIELVCIGLNAAQTNLNQDGTRRHIRAAVAAGANYQEILFVLKCASVMSIHSSSFGAPILLQEASSSSLEDFSAVRAKRLQEVGEATPAVEKMKAIGQWNDEWDCLLFLAPAWTEQYIGMCVKLYAESVFPPKELELLLIALDASYAHIYGPYTRRHIKNAFRAGATTDEIMQVLKLGLVQGMQACNLGVLILAEELARNTASQQASA
;
A
#
# COMPACT_ATOMS: atom_id res chain seq x y z
N MET A 1 34.30 -36.17 20.86
CA MET A 1 33.60 -35.08 21.55
C MET A 1 32.96 -34.22 20.50
N THR A 2 31.74 -34.48 20.17
CA THR A 2 30.94 -33.76 19.19
C THR A 2 30.13 -32.74 19.97
N THR A 3 30.38 -31.45 19.72
CA THR A 3 29.61 -30.34 20.28
C THR A 3 28.32 -30.24 19.46
N GLU A 4 27.23 -30.65 20.08
CA GLU A 4 25.87 -30.36 19.58
C GLU A 4 25.66 -28.86 19.65
N GLY A 5 25.38 -28.27 18.47
CA GLY A 5 24.99 -26.87 18.34
C GLY A 5 23.57 -26.72 18.93
N GLU A 6 23.44 -26.00 20.01
CA GLU A 6 22.16 -25.49 20.52
C GLU A 6 21.51 -24.59 19.45
N THR A 7 20.49 -25.11 18.82
CA THR A 7 19.55 -24.28 18.05
C THR A 7 18.80 -23.41 19.05
N ALA A 8 19.11 -22.14 19.09
CA ALA A 8 18.37 -21.16 19.89
C ALA A 8 16.87 -21.24 19.51
N VAL A 9 16.05 -21.60 20.48
CA VAL A 9 14.59 -21.58 20.37
C VAL A 9 14.18 -20.10 20.29
N VAL A 10 13.89 -19.62 19.09
CA VAL A 10 13.33 -18.28 18.85
C VAL A 10 12.00 -18.22 19.60
N SER A 11 11.84 -17.23 20.47
CA SER A 11 10.61 -17.09 21.25
C SER A 11 9.42 -16.78 20.31
N ALA A 12 8.23 -17.19 20.70
CA ALA A 12 7.01 -16.96 19.91
C ALA A 12 6.73 -15.45 19.67
N SER A 13 7.34 -14.56 20.46
CA SER A 13 7.27 -13.09 20.31
C SER A 13 8.14 -12.56 19.18
N ASP A 14 9.14 -13.31 18.72
CA ASP A 14 10.11 -12.87 17.72
C ASP A 14 9.80 -13.38 16.30
N GLN A 15 8.70 -14.13 16.15
CA GLN A 15 8.26 -14.58 14.82
C GLN A 15 7.50 -13.49 14.10
N PRO A 16 7.85 -13.19 12.83
CA PRO A 16 7.10 -12.23 12.03
C PRO A 16 5.63 -12.67 11.92
N ALA A 17 4.72 -11.70 11.82
CA ALA A 17 3.30 -12.00 11.63
C ALA A 17 3.11 -12.75 10.31
N SER A 18 2.86 -14.05 10.42
CA SER A 18 2.62 -14.87 9.23
C SER A 18 1.45 -14.28 8.42
N PRO A 19 1.58 -14.06 7.11
CA PRO A 19 0.47 -13.65 6.26
C PRO A 19 -0.58 -14.77 6.09
N TRP A 20 -0.28 -15.99 6.58
CA TRP A 20 -1.09 -17.17 6.39
C TRP A 20 -2.12 -17.39 7.48
N THR A 21 -3.29 -17.89 7.09
CA THR A 21 -4.38 -18.37 7.94
C THR A 21 -4.38 -19.90 8.00
N ALA A 22 -5.46 -20.51 8.52
CA ALA A 22 -5.70 -21.94 8.45
C ALA A 22 -5.68 -22.50 7.00
N ALA A 23 -5.84 -21.65 6.00
CA ALA A 23 -5.74 -22.01 4.59
C ALA A 23 -4.40 -22.66 4.22
N LEU A 24 -3.29 -22.26 4.89
CA LEU A 24 -1.99 -22.88 4.62
C LEU A 24 -1.97 -24.37 4.93
N ASN A 25 -2.65 -24.82 5.99
CA ASN A 25 -2.72 -26.24 6.34
C ASN A 25 -3.46 -27.00 5.24
N LYS A 26 -4.58 -26.47 4.76
CA LYS A 26 -5.34 -27.07 3.68
C LYS A 26 -4.59 -27.05 2.34
N LEU A 27 -3.87 -25.99 2.06
CA LEU A 27 -2.99 -25.89 0.89
C LEU A 27 -1.87 -26.93 0.94
N ARG A 28 -1.28 -27.17 2.11
CA ARG A 28 -0.27 -28.23 2.31
C ARG A 28 -0.82 -29.64 2.07
N GLU A 29 -2.09 -29.88 2.41
CA GLU A 29 -2.73 -31.16 2.12
C GLU A 29 -2.91 -31.37 0.61
N TRP A 30 -3.29 -30.33 -0.12
CA TRP A 30 -3.62 -30.41 -1.54
C TRP A 30 -2.41 -30.26 -2.46
N ASP A 31 -1.51 -29.34 -2.12
CA ASP A 31 -0.30 -29.06 -2.87
C ASP A 31 0.85 -28.65 -1.93
N PRO A 32 1.55 -29.64 -1.34
CA PRO A 32 2.62 -29.36 -0.39
C PRO A 32 3.80 -28.61 -1.01
N ALA A 33 4.11 -28.85 -2.29
CA ALA A 33 5.23 -28.21 -2.97
C ALA A 33 4.95 -26.72 -3.20
N TRP A 34 3.75 -26.35 -3.63
CA TRP A 34 3.34 -24.98 -3.78
C TRP A 34 3.27 -24.26 -2.43
N ALA A 35 2.71 -24.89 -1.41
CA ALA A 35 2.64 -24.32 -0.07
C ALA A 35 4.02 -23.99 0.50
N GLU A 36 5.02 -24.84 0.28
CA GLU A 36 6.40 -24.59 0.72
C GLU A 36 7.00 -23.36 0.00
N GLN A 37 6.81 -23.24 -1.31
CA GLN A 37 7.29 -22.06 -2.06
C GLN A 37 6.60 -20.79 -1.59
N CYS A 38 5.30 -20.84 -1.36
CA CYS A 38 4.55 -19.72 -0.80
C CYS A 38 5.12 -19.26 0.54
N VAL A 39 5.39 -20.18 1.45
CA VAL A 39 5.99 -19.86 2.77
C VAL A 39 7.35 -19.20 2.58
N LYS A 40 8.22 -19.76 1.75
CA LYS A 40 9.57 -19.18 1.50
C LYS A 40 9.49 -17.75 0.98
N ILE A 41 8.62 -17.47 -0.01
CA ILE A 41 8.45 -16.14 -0.58
C ILE A 41 7.88 -15.17 0.44
N THR A 42 6.89 -15.58 1.21
CA THR A 42 6.20 -14.68 2.14
C THR A 42 6.99 -14.39 3.41
N THR A 43 7.93 -15.23 3.80
CA THR A 43 8.81 -14.97 4.97
C THR A 43 10.09 -14.24 4.58
N ASN A 44 10.49 -14.26 3.32
CA ASN A 44 11.76 -13.68 2.86
C ASN A 44 11.96 -12.22 3.28
N PRO A 45 10.99 -11.29 3.13
CA PRO A 45 11.20 -9.90 3.53
C PRO A 45 11.56 -9.69 4.99
N TRP A 46 11.10 -10.56 5.90
CA TRP A 46 11.43 -10.50 7.32
C TRP A 46 12.78 -11.11 7.64
N MET A 47 13.25 -12.04 6.81
CA MET A 47 14.52 -12.76 7.03
C MET A 47 15.74 -12.03 6.48
N GLU A 48 15.58 -11.10 5.56
CA GLU A 48 16.67 -10.36 4.91
C GLU A 48 17.39 -9.39 5.85
N GLY A 49 16.71 -8.87 6.88
CA GLY A 49 17.32 -8.00 7.89
C GLY A 49 17.75 -6.61 7.38
N VAL A 50 17.26 -6.18 6.21
CA VAL A 50 17.57 -4.87 5.61
C VAL A 50 16.77 -3.75 6.30
N LEU A 51 15.47 -3.97 6.49
CA LEU A 51 14.57 -3.07 7.23
C LEU A 51 14.22 -3.67 8.60
N SER A 52 13.92 -2.80 9.56
CA SER A 52 13.49 -3.26 10.88
C SER A 52 12.13 -3.96 10.82
N THR A 53 11.94 -5.00 11.67
CA THR A 53 10.64 -5.69 11.80
C THR A 53 9.50 -4.70 12.05
N LYS A 54 9.70 -3.71 12.91
CA LYS A 54 8.71 -2.65 13.17
C LYS A 54 8.27 -1.95 11.88
N PHE A 55 9.23 -1.53 11.06
CA PHE A 55 8.91 -0.81 9.83
C PHE A 55 8.26 -1.71 8.78
N ILE A 56 8.69 -2.96 8.65
CA ILE A 56 8.04 -3.96 7.79
C ILE A 56 6.57 -4.13 8.16
N GLU A 57 6.27 -4.31 9.46
CA GLU A 57 4.89 -4.46 9.93
C GLU A 57 4.04 -3.21 9.68
N LEU A 58 4.62 -2.00 9.84
CA LEU A 58 3.96 -0.74 9.53
C LEU A 58 3.62 -0.63 8.03
N VAL A 59 4.54 -1.00 7.15
CA VAL A 59 4.28 -1.07 5.69
C VAL A 59 3.15 -2.07 5.39
N CYS A 60 3.17 -3.24 6.01
CA CYS A 60 2.13 -4.24 5.85
C CYS A 60 0.75 -3.78 6.35
N ILE A 61 0.66 -2.95 7.40
CA ILE A 61 -0.59 -2.31 7.81
C ILE A 61 -1.13 -1.45 6.66
N GLY A 62 -0.30 -0.60 6.07
CA GLY A 62 -0.70 0.25 4.96
C GLY A 62 -1.21 -0.54 3.75
N LEU A 63 -0.48 -1.59 3.36
CA LEU A 63 -0.84 -2.47 2.25
C LEU A 63 -2.17 -3.23 2.49
N ASN A 64 -2.42 -3.69 3.71
CA ASN A 64 -3.64 -4.43 4.03
C ASN A 64 -4.85 -3.50 4.23
N ALA A 65 -4.66 -2.29 4.77
CA ALA A 65 -5.70 -1.31 5.00
C ALA A 65 -6.02 -0.45 3.76
N ALA A 66 -5.16 -0.45 2.73
CA ALA A 66 -5.39 0.31 1.50
C ALA A 66 -6.74 -0.02 0.87
N GLN A 67 -7.38 1.00 0.26
CA GLN A 67 -8.70 0.87 -0.39
C GLN A 67 -8.75 -0.21 -1.49
N THR A 68 -7.60 -0.60 -2.03
CA THR A 68 -7.47 -1.67 -3.03
C THR A 68 -7.44 -3.07 -2.42
N ASN A 69 -7.35 -3.20 -1.09
CA ASN A 69 -7.24 -4.49 -0.40
C ASN A 69 -8.30 -4.65 0.70
N LEU A 70 -8.42 -3.68 1.63
CA LEU A 70 -9.37 -3.67 2.76
C LEU A 70 -9.39 -4.99 3.54
N ASN A 71 -8.22 -5.61 3.71
CA ASN A 71 -8.07 -6.89 4.40
C ASN A 71 -8.08 -6.67 5.93
N GLN A 72 -9.23 -6.82 6.54
CA GLN A 72 -9.43 -6.58 7.98
C GLN A 72 -8.55 -7.49 8.85
N ASP A 73 -8.47 -8.78 8.53
CA ASP A 73 -7.69 -9.74 9.32
C ASP A 73 -6.19 -9.50 9.17
N GLY A 74 -5.73 -9.20 7.96
CA GLY A 74 -4.35 -8.79 7.70
C GLY A 74 -3.99 -7.52 8.46
N THR A 75 -4.82 -6.49 8.38
CA THR A 75 -4.62 -5.23 9.09
C THR A 75 -4.51 -5.45 10.60
N ARG A 76 -5.43 -6.22 11.19
CA ARG A 76 -5.42 -6.54 12.62
C ARG A 76 -4.15 -7.30 13.04
N ARG A 77 -3.73 -8.28 12.24
CA ARG A 77 -2.54 -9.08 12.50
C ARG A 77 -1.29 -8.23 12.50
N HIS A 78 -1.10 -7.40 11.47
CA HIS A 78 0.07 -6.53 11.34
C HIS A 78 0.07 -5.39 12.38
N ILE A 79 -1.09 -4.85 12.80
CA ILE A 79 -1.15 -3.90 13.92
C ILE A 79 -0.63 -4.57 15.21
N ARG A 80 -1.05 -5.80 15.51
CA ARG A 80 -0.55 -6.52 16.70
C ARG A 80 0.95 -6.73 16.63
N ALA A 81 1.47 -7.16 15.48
CA ALA A 81 2.89 -7.38 15.29
C ALA A 81 3.69 -6.08 15.35
N ALA A 82 3.21 -4.99 14.75
CA ALA A 82 3.85 -3.69 14.84
C ALA A 82 3.94 -3.19 16.27
N VAL A 83 2.86 -3.30 17.06
CA VAL A 83 2.85 -2.94 18.49
C VAL A 83 3.84 -3.80 19.27
N ALA A 84 3.87 -5.12 19.03
CA ALA A 84 4.85 -6.02 19.66
C ALA A 84 6.29 -5.67 19.28
N ALA A 85 6.53 -5.16 18.08
CA ALA A 85 7.82 -4.66 17.60
C ALA A 85 8.14 -3.22 18.06
N GLY A 86 7.30 -2.61 18.92
CA GLY A 86 7.53 -1.30 19.52
C GLY A 86 6.96 -0.12 18.71
N ALA A 87 6.03 -0.36 17.78
CA ALA A 87 5.31 0.73 17.13
C ALA A 87 4.30 1.38 18.09
N ASN A 88 4.20 2.71 18.03
CA ASN A 88 3.22 3.48 18.77
C ASN A 88 1.99 3.80 17.91
N TYR A 89 0.93 4.33 18.55
CA TYR A 89 -0.33 4.61 17.86
C TYR A 89 -0.19 5.73 16.81
N GLN A 90 0.71 6.68 16.99
CA GLN A 90 0.93 7.77 16.04
C GLN A 90 1.53 7.25 14.74
N GLU A 91 2.50 6.32 14.83
CA GLU A 91 3.10 5.67 13.67
C GLU A 91 2.04 4.88 12.88
N ILE A 92 1.22 4.09 13.57
CA ILE A 92 0.15 3.31 12.94
C ILE A 92 -0.90 4.22 12.30
N LEU A 93 -1.37 5.24 13.03
CA LEU A 93 -2.34 6.21 12.50
C LEU A 93 -1.78 6.95 11.28
N PHE A 94 -0.50 7.31 11.31
CA PHE A 94 0.17 7.98 10.20
C PHE A 94 0.19 7.09 8.94
N VAL A 95 0.52 5.81 9.07
CA VAL A 95 0.44 4.83 7.97
C VAL A 95 -0.96 4.76 7.37
N LEU A 96 -2.00 4.72 8.21
CA LEU A 96 -3.38 4.70 7.74
C LEU A 96 -3.77 5.99 6.99
N LYS A 97 -3.26 7.15 7.45
CA LYS A 97 -3.41 8.43 6.73
C LYS A 97 -2.73 8.38 5.37
N CYS A 98 -1.49 7.85 5.28
CA CYS A 98 -0.79 7.66 4.02
C CYS A 98 -1.60 6.78 3.06
N ALA A 99 -2.10 5.63 3.52
CA ALA A 99 -2.93 4.75 2.69
C ALA A 99 -4.22 5.45 2.19
N SER A 100 -4.81 6.33 3.01
CA SER A 100 -6.04 7.05 2.66
C SER A 100 -5.83 8.05 1.52
N VAL A 101 -4.71 8.78 1.51
CA VAL A 101 -4.43 9.80 0.48
C VAL A 101 -4.02 9.21 -0.87
N MET A 102 -3.79 7.90 -0.96
CA MET A 102 -3.56 7.24 -2.26
C MET A 102 -4.80 7.31 -3.19
N SER A 103 -5.97 7.60 -2.66
CA SER A 103 -7.21 7.72 -3.43
C SER A 103 -7.18 8.82 -4.51
N ILE A 104 -6.27 9.79 -4.42
CA ILE A 104 -6.08 10.82 -5.45
C ILE A 104 -5.70 10.23 -6.81
N HIS A 105 -5.11 9.04 -6.83
CA HIS A 105 -4.63 8.42 -8.07
C HIS A 105 -5.75 8.12 -9.07
N SER A 106 -6.97 7.88 -8.62
CA SER A 106 -8.13 7.74 -9.50
C SER A 106 -8.40 9.03 -10.29
N SER A 107 -8.36 10.17 -9.60
CA SER A 107 -8.54 11.48 -10.21
C SER A 107 -7.33 11.89 -11.05
N SER A 108 -6.11 11.58 -10.59
CA SER A 108 -4.88 11.83 -11.34
C SER A 108 -4.83 11.06 -12.67
N PHE A 109 -5.40 9.84 -12.68
CA PHE A 109 -5.55 9.05 -13.89
C PHE A 109 -6.70 9.55 -14.78
N GLY A 110 -7.85 9.84 -14.19
CA GLY A 110 -9.06 10.18 -14.94
C GLY A 110 -9.11 11.61 -15.48
N ALA A 111 -8.53 12.58 -14.77
CA ALA A 111 -8.63 13.99 -15.17
C ALA A 111 -7.92 14.33 -16.49
N PRO A 112 -6.73 13.83 -16.81
CA PRO A 112 -6.11 14.01 -18.12
C PRO A 112 -6.96 13.42 -19.25
N ILE A 113 -7.54 12.24 -19.04
CA ILE A 113 -8.43 11.59 -20.01
C ILE A 113 -9.70 12.43 -20.23
N LEU A 114 -10.33 12.87 -19.14
CA LEU A 114 -11.50 13.74 -19.21
C LEU A 114 -11.20 15.01 -20.01
N LEU A 115 -10.07 15.65 -19.74
CA LEU A 115 -9.69 16.88 -20.43
C LEU A 115 -9.45 16.64 -21.94
N GLN A 116 -8.82 15.52 -22.29
CA GLN A 116 -8.57 15.12 -23.68
C GLN A 116 -9.89 14.89 -24.44
N GLU A 117 -10.78 14.07 -23.89
CA GLU A 117 -12.05 13.72 -24.52
C GLU A 117 -13.00 14.93 -24.64
N ALA A 118 -13.06 15.74 -23.60
CA ALA A 118 -13.89 16.94 -23.63
C ALA A 118 -13.38 17.99 -24.65
N SER A 119 -12.06 18.15 -24.77
CA SER A 119 -11.45 19.02 -25.76
C SER A 119 -11.71 18.55 -27.20
N SER A 120 -11.72 17.23 -27.43
CA SER A 120 -12.01 16.65 -28.75
C SER A 120 -13.50 16.74 -29.14
N SER A 121 -14.38 16.72 -28.15
CA SER A 121 -15.85 16.75 -28.37
C SER A 121 -16.41 18.15 -28.63
N SER A 122 -15.64 19.21 -28.43
CA SER A 122 -16.07 20.62 -28.53
C SER A 122 -17.31 20.96 -27.69
N LEU A 123 -17.58 20.19 -26.64
CA LEU A 123 -18.77 20.34 -25.79
C LEU A 123 -18.69 21.52 -24.82
N GLU A 124 -17.47 21.92 -24.44
CA GLU A 124 -17.26 23.01 -23.47
C GLU A 124 -16.13 23.96 -23.88
N ASP A 125 -16.29 25.24 -23.60
CA ASP A 125 -15.20 26.21 -23.62
C ASP A 125 -14.42 26.11 -22.30
N PHE A 126 -13.35 25.32 -22.29
CA PHE A 126 -12.51 25.10 -21.10
C PHE A 126 -11.87 26.38 -20.57
N SER A 127 -11.64 27.38 -21.40
CA SER A 127 -11.09 28.66 -20.95
C SER A 127 -12.09 29.41 -20.05
N ALA A 128 -13.37 29.41 -20.45
CA ALA A 128 -14.45 29.99 -19.65
C ALA A 128 -14.72 29.21 -18.36
N VAL A 129 -14.71 27.87 -18.43
CA VAL A 129 -14.85 27.00 -17.25
C VAL A 129 -13.72 27.23 -16.26
N ARG A 130 -12.48 27.31 -16.72
CA ARG A 130 -11.32 27.60 -15.86
C ARG A 130 -11.42 28.97 -15.20
N ALA A 131 -11.74 30.01 -15.98
CA ALA A 131 -11.86 31.37 -15.46
C ALA A 131 -12.92 31.47 -14.36
N LYS A 132 -14.09 30.82 -14.56
CA LYS A 132 -15.16 30.75 -13.55
C LYS A 132 -14.68 30.05 -12.26
N ARG A 133 -14.03 28.89 -12.37
CA ARG A 133 -13.59 28.11 -11.21
C ARG A 133 -12.46 28.80 -10.43
N LEU A 134 -11.55 29.47 -11.12
CA LEU A 134 -10.51 30.27 -10.47
C LEU A 134 -11.10 31.47 -9.71
N GLN A 135 -12.20 32.08 -10.20
CA GLN A 135 -12.91 33.12 -9.45
C GLN A 135 -13.56 32.58 -8.17
N GLU A 136 -14.05 31.34 -8.18
CA GLU A 136 -14.66 30.68 -7.01
C GLU A 136 -13.64 30.41 -5.88
N VAL A 137 -12.36 30.20 -6.21
CA VAL A 137 -11.28 29.89 -5.24
C VAL A 137 -10.50 31.13 -4.81
N GLY A 138 -10.60 32.23 -5.58
CA GLY A 138 -9.61 33.27 -5.57
C GLY A 138 -8.30 32.81 -6.24
N GLU A 139 -7.35 33.70 -6.39
CA GLU A 139 -6.07 33.38 -7.07
C GLU A 139 -5.08 32.61 -6.16
N ALA A 140 -5.38 32.42 -4.87
CA ALA A 140 -4.45 31.83 -3.91
C ALA A 140 -4.62 30.30 -3.81
N THR A 141 -3.57 29.59 -4.17
CA THR A 141 -3.44 28.14 -3.99
C THR A 141 -2.22 27.78 -3.13
N PRO A 142 -2.19 28.21 -1.84
CA PRO A 142 -1.00 28.10 -1.00
C PRO A 142 -0.57 26.65 -0.72
N ALA A 143 -1.50 25.70 -0.66
CA ALA A 143 -1.16 24.29 -0.48
C ALA A 143 -0.51 23.70 -1.73
N VAL A 144 -1.01 24.04 -2.92
CA VAL A 144 -0.42 23.65 -4.20
C VAL A 144 1.02 24.20 -4.32
N GLU A 145 1.22 25.48 -4.03
CA GLU A 145 2.55 26.10 -4.09
C GLU A 145 3.51 25.48 -3.08
N LYS A 146 3.02 25.16 -1.87
CA LYS A 146 3.84 24.48 -0.87
C LYS A 146 4.20 23.06 -1.31
N MET A 147 3.27 22.31 -1.92
CA MET A 147 3.51 20.98 -2.45
C MET A 147 4.57 20.99 -3.56
N LYS A 148 4.52 21.99 -4.45
CA LYS A 148 5.56 22.21 -5.46
C LYS A 148 6.91 22.52 -4.82
N ALA A 149 6.94 23.41 -3.85
CA ALA A 149 8.18 23.83 -3.17
C ALA A 149 8.90 22.68 -2.46
N ILE A 150 8.17 21.71 -1.90
CA ILE A 150 8.76 20.51 -1.27
C ILE A 150 9.09 19.39 -2.26
N GLY A 151 8.88 19.59 -3.58
CA GLY A 151 9.20 18.62 -4.63
C GLY A 151 8.27 17.41 -4.67
N GLN A 152 7.03 17.56 -4.15
CA GLN A 152 6.03 16.49 -4.08
C GLN A 152 4.85 16.70 -5.04
N TRP A 153 4.90 17.74 -5.88
CA TRP A 153 3.91 17.96 -6.93
C TRP A 153 4.10 16.96 -8.07
N ASN A 154 3.00 16.54 -8.67
CA ASN A 154 2.98 15.77 -9.91
C ASN A 154 2.33 16.58 -11.03
N ASP A 155 2.90 16.48 -12.24
CA ASP A 155 2.40 17.20 -13.41
C ASP A 155 0.98 16.75 -13.80
N GLU A 156 0.59 15.50 -13.52
CA GLU A 156 -0.77 15.01 -13.72
C GLU A 156 -1.81 15.77 -12.89
N TRP A 157 -1.40 16.39 -11.78
CA TRP A 157 -2.27 17.22 -10.96
C TRP A 157 -2.58 18.59 -11.56
N ASP A 158 -1.84 19.02 -12.58
CA ASP A 158 -2.17 20.26 -13.31
C ASP A 158 -3.57 20.18 -13.94
N CYS A 159 -3.96 18.99 -14.43
CA CYS A 159 -5.32 18.77 -14.92
C CYS A 159 -6.38 18.90 -13.82
N LEU A 160 -6.09 18.38 -12.62
CA LEU A 160 -6.98 18.52 -11.46
C LEU A 160 -7.09 19.97 -11.01
N LEU A 161 -5.98 20.68 -10.94
CA LEU A 161 -5.96 22.10 -10.59
C LEU A 161 -6.74 22.93 -11.62
N PHE A 162 -6.63 22.58 -12.89
CA PHE A 162 -7.40 23.21 -13.95
C PHE A 162 -8.90 22.95 -13.85
N LEU A 163 -9.29 21.68 -13.68
CA LEU A 163 -10.69 21.25 -13.68
C LEU A 163 -11.43 21.55 -12.37
N ALA A 164 -10.76 21.46 -11.24
CA ALA A 164 -11.36 21.57 -9.90
C ALA A 164 -10.42 22.27 -8.89
N PRO A 165 -10.09 23.56 -9.10
CA PRO A 165 -9.05 24.24 -8.32
C PRO A 165 -9.32 24.26 -6.80
N ALA A 166 -10.56 24.56 -6.36
CA ALA A 166 -10.91 24.58 -4.94
C ALA A 166 -10.76 23.22 -4.26
N TRP A 167 -11.27 22.19 -4.93
CA TRP A 167 -11.18 20.82 -4.42
C TRP A 167 -9.72 20.36 -4.38
N THR A 168 -8.95 20.66 -5.43
CA THR A 168 -7.53 20.31 -5.50
C THR A 168 -6.74 20.99 -4.39
N GLU A 169 -6.96 22.29 -4.14
CA GLU A 169 -6.31 23.02 -3.06
C GLU A 169 -6.63 22.39 -1.68
N GLN A 170 -7.88 22.04 -1.42
CA GLN A 170 -8.27 21.39 -0.16
C GLN A 170 -7.61 20.01 0.01
N TYR A 171 -7.62 19.20 -1.04
CA TYR A 171 -7.03 17.86 -1.00
C TYR A 171 -5.51 17.94 -0.82
N ILE A 172 -4.85 18.80 -1.60
CA ILE A 172 -3.41 19.03 -1.48
C ILE A 172 -3.05 19.59 -0.11
N GLY A 173 -3.92 20.40 0.51
CA GLY A 173 -3.78 20.85 1.89
C GLY A 173 -3.67 19.69 2.89
N MET A 174 -4.46 18.64 2.72
CA MET A 174 -4.33 17.40 3.50
C MET A 174 -2.96 16.73 3.27
N CYS A 175 -2.51 16.63 2.03
CA CYS A 175 -1.22 16.02 1.70
C CYS A 175 -0.06 16.85 2.27
N VAL A 176 -0.08 18.17 2.15
CA VAL A 176 0.92 19.08 2.75
C VAL A 176 1.01 18.87 4.26
N LYS A 177 -0.15 18.78 4.93
CA LYS A 177 -0.19 18.51 6.37
C LYS A 177 0.41 17.14 6.71
N LEU A 178 0.13 16.12 5.90
CA LEU A 178 0.71 14.78 6.07
C LEU A 178 2.26 14.84 6.04
N TYR A 179 2.85 15.51 5.03
CA TYR A 179 4.31 15.65 4.96
C TYR A 179 4.88 16.48 6.11
N ALA A 180 4.21 17.55 6.51
CA ALA A 180 4.67 18.43 7.61
C ALA A 180 4.60 17.76 8.99
N GLU A 181 3.66 16.85 9.20
CA GLU A 181 3.43 16.14 10.46
C GLU A 181 3.98 14.69 10.43
N SER A 182 4.88 14.38 9.50
CA SER A 182 5.45 13.04 9.39
C SER A 182 6.15 12.65 10.69
N VAL A 183 5.77 11.48 11.19
CA VAL A 183 6.41 10.83 12.35
C VAL A 183 7.60 9.95 11.92
N PHE A 184 7.78 9.76 10.61
CA PHE A 184 8.85 8.99 10.03
C PHE A 184 9.97 9.91 9.49
N PRO A 185 11.23 9.47 9.55
CA PRO A 185 12.30 10.10 8.79
C PRO A 185 11.97 10.15 7.30
N PRO A 186 12.47 11.12 6.54
CA PRO A 186 12.18 11.25 5.11
C PRO A 186 12.38 9.97 4.30
N LYS A 187 13.44 9.20 4.60
CA LYS A 187 13.71 7.92 3.94
C LYS A 187 12.59 6.89 4.16
N GLU A 188 12.18 6.69 5.40
CA GLU A 188 11.11 5.72 5.74
C GLU A 188 9.76 6.15 5.16
N LEU A 189 9.46 7.46 5.18
CA LEU A 189 8.26 7.98 4.54
C LEU A 189 8.21 7.64 3.05
N GLU A 190 9.29 7.90 2.32
CA GLU A 190 9.35 7.61 0.89
C GLU A 190 9.27 6.09 0.61
N LEU A 191 9.92 5.26 1.43
CA LEU A 191 9.84 3.80 1.33
C LEU A 191 8.40 3.30 1.55
N LEU A 192 7.67 3.85 2.53
CA LEU A 192 6.26 3.52 2.76
C LEU A 192 5.40 3.90 1.55
N LEU A 193 5.60 5.10 1.00
CA LEU A 193 4.84 5.58 -0.16
C LEU A 193 5.16 4.75 -1.42
N ILE A 194 6.42 4.32 -1.63
CA ILE A 194 6.76 3.37 -2.71
C ILE A 194 5.95 2.08 -2.58
N ALA A 195 5.88 1.50 -1.37
CA ALA A 195 5.14 0.25 -1.18
C ALA A 195 3.65 0.40 -1.50
N LEU A 196 3.04 1.51 -1.11
CA LEU A 196 1.63 1.80 -1.36
C LEU A 196 1.36 2.02 -2.86
N ASP A 197 2.16 2.84 -3.53
CA ASP A 197 2.00 3.18 -4.95
C ASP A 197 2.26 1.99 -5.88
N ALA A 198 3.26 1.17 -5.56
CA ALA A 198 3.65 0.01 -6.34
C ALA A 198 2.90 -1.27 -5.95
N SER A 199 1.95 -1.21 -5.01
CA SER A 199 1.19 -2.40 -4.62
C SER A 199 0.45 -3.00 -5.84
N TYR A 200 0.33 -4.33 -5.87
CA TYR A 200 -0.15 -5.08 -7.05
C TYR A 200 -1.54 -4.66 -7.55
N ALA A 201 -2.39 -4.14 -6.68
CA ALA A 201 -3.73 -3.68 -7.03
C ALA A 201 -3.79 -2.18 -7.35
N HIS A 202 -2.68 -1.44 -7.18
CA HIS A 202 -2.62 0.00 -7.35
C HIS A 202 -1.77 0.40 -8.57
N ILE A 203 -0.52 -0.05 -8.61
CA ILE A 203 0.46 0.07 -9.72
C ILE A 203 0.44 1.46 -10.39
N TYR A 204 0.71 2.53 -9.63
CA TYR A 204 0.73 3.88 -10.17
C TYR A 204 2.17 4.37 -10.44
N GLY A 205 2.63 4.14 -11.64
CA GLY A 205 4.02 4.37 -12.07
C GLY A 205 4.57 5.79 -11.86
N PRO A 206 3.84 6.87 -12.18
CA PRO A 206 4.33 8.24 -12.01
C PRO A 206 4.76 8.55 -10.58
N TYR A 207 3.96 8.18 -9.59
CA TYR A 207 4.24 8.45 -8.18
C TYR A 207 5.31 7.50 -7.63
N THR A 208 5.24 6.22 -7.95
CA THR A 208 6.31 5.26 -7.63
C THR A 208 7.67 5.80 -8.09
N ARG A 209 7.77 6.32 -9.30
CA ARG A 209 9.02 6.91 -9.83
C ARG A 209 9.48 8.11 -9.01
N ARG A 210 8.58 9.03 -8.64
CA ARG A 210 8.90 10.18 -7.81
C ARG A 210 9.39 9.76 -6.44
N HIS A 211 8.67 8.84 -5.77
CA HIS A 211 9.04 8.37 -4.44
C HIS A 211 10.36 7.60 -4.44
N ILE A 212 10.67 6.81 -5.48
CA ILE A 212 12.00 6.18 -5.64
C ILE A 212 13.10 7.23 -5.75
N LYS A 213 12.91 8.27 -6.56
CA LYS A 213 13.90 9.37 -6.67
C LYS A 213 14.13 10.07 -5.32
N ASN A 214 13.05 10.33 -4.59
CA ASN A 214 13.13 11.00 -3.30
C ASN A 214 13.74 10.08 -2.23
N ALA A 215 13.42 8.78 -2.23
CA ALA A 215 14.04 7.80 -1.35
C ALA A 215 15.56 7.76 -1.52
N PHE A 216 16.07 7.72 -2.76
CA PHE A 216 17.51 7.82 -3.01
C PHE A 216 18.12 9.13 -2.51
N ARG A 217 17.44 10.28 -2.69
CA ARG A 217 17.89 11.56 -2.14
C ARG A 217 17.91 11.56 -0.62
N ALA A 218 17.01 10.82 0.02
CA ALA A 218 16.96 10.64 1.47
C ALA A 218 17.93 9.56 1.99
N GLY A 219 18.74 8.93 1.11
CA GLY A 219 19.76 7.95 1.46
C GLY A 219 19.25 6.51 1.54
N ALA A 220 18.14 6.19 0.86
CA ALA A 220 17.71 4.79 0.74
C ALA A 220 18.66 4.02 -0.19
N THR A 221 18.85 2.74 0.13
CA THR A 221 19.57 1.79 -0.73
C THR A 221 18.62 1.09 -1.70
N THR A 222 19.18 0.50 -2.74
CA THR A 222 18.42 -0.36 -3.66
C THR A 222 17.78 -1.54 -2.93
N ASP A 223 18.47 -2.11 -1.94
CA ASP A 223 17.98 -3.26 -1.18
C ASP A 223 16.79 -2.88 -0.29
N GLU A 224 16.81 -1.70 0.35
CA GLU A 224 15.66 -1.19 1.11
C GLU A 224 14.44 -0.99 0.21
N ILE A 225 14.63 -0.41 -0.98
CA ILE A 225 13.54 -0.23 -1.95
C ILE A 225 13.02 -1.58 -2.44
N MET A 226 13.90 -2.51 -2.78
CA MET A 226 13.49 -3.86 -3.19
C MET A 226 12.73 -4.59 -2.09
N GLN A 227 13.12 -4.43 -0.83
CA GLN A 227 12.42 -5.08 0.27
C GLN A 227 10.98 -4.57 0.41
N VAL A 228 10.72 -3.26 0.32
CA VAL A 228 9.33 -2.75 0.35
C VAL A 228 8.51 -3.18 -0.87
N LEU A 229 9.12 -3.32 -2.04
CA LEU A 229 8.45 -3.87 -3.23
C LEU A 229 8.07 -5.34 -3.05
N LYS A 230 8.93 -6.15 -2.41
CA LYS A 230 8.63 -7.54 -2.06
C LYS A 230 7.46 -7.67 -1.11
N LEU A 231 7.27 -6.73 -0.17
CA LEU A 231 6.10 -6.69 0.72
C LEU A 231 4.79 -6.54 -0.07
N GLY A 232 4.79 -5.74 -1.14
CA GLY A 232 3.66 -5.65 -2.06
C GLY A 232 3.32 -6.99 -2.72
N LEU A 233 4.34 -7.77 -3.11
CA LEU A 233 4.16 -9.10 -3.69
C LEU A 233 3.54 -10.09 -2.70
N VAL A 234 3.90 -10.04 -1.43
CA VAL A 234 3.33 -10.90 -0.38
C VAL A 234 1.80 -10.81 -0.31
N GLN A 235 1.22 -9.66 -0.65
CA GLN A 235 -0.24 -9.48 -0.69
C GLN A 235 -0.93 -10.40 -1.71
N GLY A 236 -0.25 -10.79 -2.78
CA GLY A 236 -0.81 -11.71 -3.78
C GLY A 236 -1.17 -13.09 -3.21
N MET A 237 -0.50 -13.51 -2.14
CA MET A 237 -0.78 -14.79 -1.47
C MET A 237 -2.11 -14.79 -0.72
N GLN A 238 -2.74 -13.64 -0.51
CA GLN A 238 -4.07 -13.54 0.10
C GLN A 238 -5.15 -14.23 -0.74
N ALA A 239 -4.93 -14.40 -2.05
CA ALA A 239 -5.82 -15.20 -2.89
C ALA A 239 -5.96 -16.64 -2.39
N CYS A 240 -4.86 -17.26 -1.95
CA CYS A 240 -4.89 -18.60 -1.35
C CYS A 240 -5.56 -18.56 0.04
N ASN A 241 -5.29 -17.56 0.87
CA ASN A 241 -5.94 -17.41 2.18
C ASN A 241 -7.46 -17.33 2.08
N LEU A 242 -7.98 -16.64 1.07
CA LEU A 242 -9.40 -16.50 0.81
C LEU A 242 -9.97 -17.74 0.11
N GLY A 243 -9.39 -18.14 -1.01
CA GLY A 243 -10.00 -19.08 -1.94
C GLY A 243 -9.90 -20.53 -1.48
N VAL A 244 -8.82 -20.94 -0.81
CA VAL A 244 -8.60 -22.35 -0.42
C VAL A 244 -9.63 -22.82 0.61
N LEU A 245 -9.97 -21.99 1.60
CA LEU A 245 -10.99 -22.34 2.59
C LEU A 245 -12.39 -22.37 1.99
N ILE A 246 -12.74 -21.40 1.15
CA ILE A 246 -14.01 -21.37 0.44
C ILE A 246 -14.15 -22.61 -0.46
N LEU A 247 -13.11 -22.94 -1.21
CA LEU A 247 -13.12 -24.15 -2.03
C LEU A 247 -13.34 -25.42 -1.20
N ALA A 248 -12.68 -25.54 -0.04
CA ALA A 248 -12.86 -26.68 0.85
C ALA A 248 -14.31 -26.78 1.35
N GLU A 249 -14.92 -25.65 1.73
CA GLU A 249 -16.31 -25.59 2.17
C GLU A 249 -17.29 -26.01 1.06
N GLU A 250 -17.12 -25.50 -0.16
CA GLU A 250 -18.01 -25.82 -1.29
C GLU A 250 -17.89 -27.27 -1.73
N LEU A 251 -16.67 -27.83 -1.71
CA LEU A 251 -16.49 -29.28 -1.97
C LEU A 251 -17.20 -30.17 -0.92
N ALA A 252 -17.10 -29.77 0.36
CA ALA A 252 -17.82 -30.52 1.42
C ALA A 252 -19.34 -30.43 1.27
N ARG A 253 -19.88 -29.25 0.93
CA ARG A 253 -21.32 -29.07 0.65
C ARG A 253 -21.81 -29.95 -0.53
N ASN A 254 -21.02 -29.96 -1.62
CA ASN A 254 -21.36 -30.78 -2.79
C ASN A 254 -21.40 -32.28 -2.46
N THR A 255 -20.41 -32.76 -1.69
CA THR A 255 -20.38 -34.18 -1.26
C THR A 255 -21.60 -34.53 -0.40
N ALA A 256 -21.97 -33.68 0.55
CA ALA A 256 -23.12 -33.87 1.41
C ALA A 256 -24.45 -33.91 0.59
N SER A 257 -24.58 -33.02 -0.40
CA SER A 257 -25.75 -32.99 -1.29
C SER A 257 -25.88 -34.25 -2.14
N GLN A 258 -24.76 -34.79 -2.64
CA GLN A 258 -24.78 -36.06 -3.41
C GLN A 258 -25.15 -37.26 -2.55
N GLN A 259 -24.68 -37.29 -1.29
CA GLN A 259 -25.05 -38.37 -0.35
C GLN A 259 -26.50 -38.28 0.10
N ALA A 260 -27.09 -37.09 0.19
CA ALA A 260 -28.51 -36.94 0.51
C ALA A 260 -29.46 -37.27 -0.64
N SER A 261 -28.94 -37.33 -1.86
CA SER A 261 -29.71 -37.63 -3.09
C SER A 261 -29.56 -39.07 -3.56
N ALA A 262 -28.72 -39.85 -2.90
CA ALA A 262 -28.49 -41.29 -3.16
C ALA A 262 -29.22 -42.16 -2.14
#